data_6384f8ba7176716efec38cb41df0aeb2
#
_entry.id   6384f8ba7176716efec38cb41df0aeb2
#
_cell.length_a   1.000
_cell.length_b   1.000
_cell.length_c   1.000
_cell.angle_alpha   90.00
_cell.angle_beta   90.00
_cell.angle_gamma   90.00
#
_symmetry.space_group_name_H-M   'P 1'
#
loop_
_entity.id
_entity.type
_entity.pdbx_description
1 polymer ?
#
loop_
_entity_poly.entity_id
_entity_poly.type
_entity_poly.pdbx_seq_one_letter_code
_entity_poly.pdbx_strand_id
1 'polypeptide(L)'
;MAQEVYRPHGGLKETRPVVVKGAMAQKHWNNEMKVIRSQDPELADRLTRLLEKEEVLTAKGNVYHEHYSSRQIELSFGKIVQMEAQRARILKALRKGPASVKKLAKAVGLAPPEVLTHIVELRRRNRVALHHIEEHTPTYIALSPGGKG
;
A
#
# COMPACT_ATOMS: atom_id res chain seq x y z
N MET A 1 29.61 -15.07 16.73
CA MET A 1 29.90 -14.54 16.49
C MET A 1 29.62 -14.42 16.28
N ALA A 2 29.14 -14.50 16.12
CA ALA A 2 29.04 -13.76 15.79
C ALA A 2 28.55 -13.69 15.50
N GLN A 3 27.94 -13.72 15.43
CA GLN A 3 27.83 -13.06 15.08
C GLN A 3 27.45 -12.93 14.76
N GLU A 4 26.98 -13.01 14.79
CA GLU A 4 27.11 -12.14 14.43
C GLU A 4 26.69 -12.19 14.00
N VAL A 5 26.19 -12.51 14.12
CA VAL A 5 26.39 -11.78 13.67
C VAL A 5 26.11 -11.72 13.27
N TYR A 6 25.61 -12.01 13.15
CA TYR A 6 26.07 -11.09 12.64
C TYR A 6 26.19 -11.04 12.46
N ARG A 7 25.63 -11.27 12.77
CA ARG A 7 26.28 -10.42 12.56
C ARG A 7 26.37 -10.20 12.13
N PRO A 8 26.20 -10.42 12.09
CA PRO A 8 26.69 -9.55 11.73
C PRO A 8 26.76 -9.40 11.52
N HIS A 9 26.48 -9.41 11.58
CA HIS A 9 27.23 -8.55 11.36
C HIS A 9 27.43 -8.24 11.30
N GLY A 10 27.23 -8.70 11.75
CA GLY A 10 27.81 -7.85 11.69
C GLY A 10 27.60 -7.50 11.61
N GLY A 11 27.55 -7.51 11.75
CA GLY A 11 27.85 -6.62 11.64
C GLY A 11 27.46 -6.23 11.45
N LEU A 12 27.19 -5.88 11.51
CA LEU A 12 27.32 -5.00 11.35
C LEU A 12 27.10 -4.51 11.22
N LYS A 13 27.11 -4.12 11.35
CA LYS A 13 27.28 -3.37 11.27
C LYS A 13 26.99 -2.75 10.96
N GLU A 14 26.58 -2.41 10.70
CA GLU A 14 26.54 -1.74 10.38
C GLU A 14 26.50 -0.95 9.98
N THR A 15 26.37 -0.64 9.82
CA THR A 15 26.30 0.57 9.29
C THR A 15 26.24 0.95 7.83
N ARG A 16 26.04 1.23 6.83
CA ARG A 16 25.68 1.45 5.47
C ARG A 16 24.50 2.37 5.39
N PRO A 17 24.67 3.55 5.86
CA PRO A 17 23.53 4.40 6.19
C PRO A 17 22.66 4.75 5.00
N VAL A 18 23.22 4.96 3.84
CA VAL A 18 22.43 5.38 2.68
C VAL A 18 21.48 4.28 2.25
N VAL A 19 21.97 3.07 2.16
CA VAL A 19 21.15 1.92 1.79
C VAL A 19 20.13 1.65 2.89
N VAL A 20 20.54 1.86 4.12
CA VAL A 20 19.68 1.59 5.28
C VAL A 20 18.45 2.46 5.30
N LYS A 21 18.52 3.70 4.84
CA LYS A 21 17.38 4.60 4.83
C LYS A 21 16.20 4.03 4.05
N GLY A 22 16.44 3.65 2.81
CA GLY A 22 15.39 3.06 1.98
C GLY A 22 14.86 1.77 2.57
N ALA A 23 15.77 0.94 3.08
CA ALA A 23 15.39 -0.31 3.71
C ALA A 23 14.54 -0.09 4.95
N MET A 24 14.84 0.92 5.73
CA MET A 24 14.08 1.24 6.94
C MET A 24 12.67 1.71 6.61
N ALA A 25 12.53 2.57 5.63
CA ALA A 25 11.22 3.05 5.21
C ALA A 25 10.37 1.90 4.68
N GLN A 26 10.94 1.05 3.84
CA GLN A 26 10.24 -0.12 3.32
C GLN A 26 9.86 -1.06 4.46
N LYS A 27 10.72 -1.20 5.45
CA LYS A 27 10.44 -2.05 6.59
C LYS A 27 9.25 -1.54 7.39
N HIS A 28 9.13 -0.21 7.52
CA HIS A 28 8.05 0.40 8.27
C HIS A 28 6.67 0.06 7.66
N TRP A 29 6.58 0.02 6.34
CA TRP A 29 5.34 -0.30 5.65
C TRP A 29 5.37 -1.67 4.98
N ASN A 30 6.20 -2.57 5.48
CA ASN A 30 6.41 -3.86 4.84
C ASN A 30 5.13 -4.67 4.67
N ASN A 31 4.30 -4.72 5.71
CA ASN A 31 3.04 -5.47 5.65
C ASN A 31 2.07 -4.87 4.64
N GLU A 32 1.96 -3.53 4.66
CA GLU A 32 1.11 -2.82 3.72
C GLU A 32 1.58 -3.03 2.29
N MET A 33 2.88 -2.89 2.05
CA MET A 33 3.43 -3.08 0.71
C MET A 33 3.25 -4.51 0.21
N LYS A 34 3.31 -5.48 1.10
CA LYS A 34 3.08 -6.88 0.75
C LYS A 34 1.67 -7.10 0.23
N VAL A 35 0.67 -6.58 0.95
CA VAL A 35 -0.71 -6.78 0.53
C VAL A 35 -1.00 -6.01 -0.76
N ILE A 36 -0.42 -4.82 -0.92
CA ILE A 36 -0.56 -4.06 -2.16
C ILE A 36 0.04 -4.85 -3.32
N ARG A 37 1.24 -5.36 -3.14
CA ARG A 37 1.93 -6.13 -4.19
C ARG A 37 1.17 -7.39 -4.57
N SER A 38 0.51 -8.01 -3.63
CA SER A 38 -0.27 -9.22 -3.89
C SER A 38 -1.43 -8.96 -4.83
N GLN A 39 -1.98 -7.74 -4.82
CA GLN A 39 -3.13 -7.39 -5.64
C GLN A 39 -2.76 -6.51 -6.83
N ASP A 40 -1.69 -5.74 -6.73
CA ASP A 40 -1.28 -4.82 -7.80
C ASP A 40 0.24 -4.60 -7.73
N PRO A 41 1.02 -5.51 -8.33
CA PRO A 41 2.48 -5.40 -8.29
C PRO A 41 3.01 -4.11 -8.92
N GLU A 42 2.33 -3.64 -9.95
CA GLU A 42 2.73 -2.42 -10.65
C GLU A 42 2.61 -1.19 -9.74
N LEU A 43 1.51 -1.12 -9.01
CA LEU A 43 1.30 -0.05 -8.06
C LEU A 43 2.36 -0.10 -6.95
N ALA A 44 2.66 -1.30 -6.45
CA ALA A 44 3.68 -1.45 -5.42
C ALA A 44 5.04 -0.96 -5.92
N ASP A 45 5.38 -1.25 -7.17
CA ASP A 45 6.64 -0.78 -7.76
C ASP A 45 6.66 0.75 -7.87
N ARG A 46 5.53 1.34 -8.26
CA ARG A 46 5.44 2.80 -8.36
C ARG A 46 5.59 3.46 -6.99
N LEU A 47 4.99 2.87 -5.96
CA LEU A 47 5.12 3.40 -4.60
C LEU A 47 6.55 3.29 -4.10
N THR A 48 7.22 2.19 -4.40
CA THR A 48 8.62 2.01 -4.03
C THR A 48 9.50 3.07 -4.68
N ARG A 49 9.29 3.33 -5.96
CA ARG A 49 10.06 4.37 -6.66
C ARG A 49 9.79 5.76 -6.09
N LEU A 50 8.54 6.01 -5.70
CA LEU A 50 8.17 7.28 -5.09
C LEU A 50 8.90 7.48 -3.77
N LEU A 51 8.96 6.43 -2.96
CA LEU A 51 9.67 6.47 -1.69
C LEU A 51 11.15 6.79 -1.89
N GLU A 52 11.77 6.20 -2.89
CA GLU A 52 13.17 6.47 -3.20
C GLU A 52 13.40 7.93 -3.57
N LYS A 53 12.48 8.53 -4.33
CA LYS A 53 12.56 9.93 -4.70
C LYS A 53 12.43 10.83 -3.49
N GLU A 54 11.57 10.48 -2.56
CA GLU A 54 11.37 11.26 -1.35
C GLU A 54 12.62 11.30 -0.49
N GLU A 55 13.36 10.21 -0.47
CA GLU A 55 14.62 10.18 0.25
C GLU A 55 15.63 11.18 -0.34
N VAL A 56 15.66 11.29 -1.66
CA VAL A 56 16.53 12.26 -2.32
C VAL A 56 16.10 13.69 -1.96
N LEU A 57 14.80 13.94 -1.94
CA LEU A 57 14.29 15.26 -1.60
C LEU A 57 14.61 15.67 -0.18
N THR A 58 14.55 14.73 0.76
CA THR A 58 14.91 15.04 2.16
C THR A 58 16.39 15.23 2.34
N ALA A 59 17.22 14.48 1.61
CA ALA A 59 18.66 14.52 1.79
C ALA A 59 19.31 15.75 1.16
N LYS A 60 18.82 16.13 -0.03
CA LYS A 60 19.49 17.18 -0.82
C LYS A 60 18.63 18.39 -1.14
N GLY A 61 17.35 18.34 -0.82
CA GLY A 61 16.41 19.34 -1.30
C GLY A 61 16.09 19.11 -2.76
N ASN A 62 15.29 19.98 -3.32
CA ASN A 62 14.92 19.90 -4.74
C ASN A 62 15.54 21.04 -5.51
N VAL A 63 15.21 21.14 -6.81
CA VAL A 63 15.79 22.17 -7.70
C VAL A 63 15.38 23.59 -7.31
N TYR A 64 14.38 23.74 -6.47
CA TYR A 64 13.92 25.03 -6.00
C TYR A 64 14.47 25.38 -4.64
N HIS A 65 15.43 24.59 -4.15
CA HIS A 65 16.06 24.77 -2.83
C HIS A 65 15.07 24.56 -1.68
N GLU A 66 14.03 23.80 -1.92
CA GLU A 66 13.09 23.42 -0.88
C GLU A 66 13.54 22.15 -0.20
N HIS A 67 13.30 22.06 1.08
CA HIS A 67 13.62 20.88 1.87
C HIS A 67 12.36 20.39 2.56
N TYR A 68 12.06 19.13 2.37
CA TYR A 68 10.93 18.50 3.04
C TYR A 68 11.43 17.75 4.24
N SER A 69 10.75 17.90 5.38
CA SER A 69 11.12 17.14 6.56
C SER A 69 10.73 15.68 6.37
N SER A 70 11.49 14.80 7.02
CA SER A 70 11.17 13.38 6.99
C SER A 70 9.76 13.12 7.51
N ARG A 71 9.34 13.89 8.51
CA ARG A 71 7.99 13.75 9.05
C ARG A 71 6.91 14.12 8.04
N GLN A 72 7.11 15.20 7.30
CA GLN A 72 6.14 15.60 6.27
C GLN A 72 5.98 14.53 5.20
N ILE A 73 7.11 13.98 4.74
CA ILE A 73 7.10 12.91 3.73
C ILE A 73 6.44 11.65 4.29
N GLU A 74 6.79 11.29 5.51
CA GLU A 74 6.22 10.12 6.16
C GLU A 74 4.70 10.23 6.30
N LEU A 75 4.20 11.41 6.69
CA LEU A 75 2.76 11.61 6.83
C LEU A 75 2.04 11.49 5.49
N SER A 76 2.59 12.11 4.44
CA SER A 76 1.98 12.06 3.11
C SER A 76 2.07 10.66 2.51
N PHE A 77 3.26 10.09 2.49
CA PHE A 77 3.49 8.77 1.91
C PHE A 77 2.75 7.68 2.69
N GLY A 78 2.80 7.77 4.01
CA GLY A 78 2.14 6.79 4.86
C GLY A 78 0.63 6.76 4.63
N LYS A 79 0.02 7.93 4.46
CA LYS A 79 -1.40 8.00 4.18
C LYS A 79 -1.76 7.32 2.87
N ILE A 80 -0.95 7.55 1.83
CA ILE A 80 -1.16 6.91 0.53
C ILE A 80 -1.03 5.40 0.66
N VAL A 81 0.03 4.93 1.33
CA VAL A 81 0.27 3.50 1.51
C VAL A 81 -0.87 2.86 2.27
N GLN A 82 -1.35 3.49 3.34
CA GLN A 82 -2.46 2.96 4.12
C GLN A 82 -3.73 2.84 3.29
N MET A 83 -4.06 3.86 2.51
CA MET A 83 -5.24 3.83 1.66
C MET A 83 -5.14 2.71 0.62
N GLU A 84 -3.98 2.59 -0.01
CA GLU A 84 -3.80 1.54 -1.02
C GLU A 84 -3.79 0.15 -0.40
N ALA A 85 -3.27 0.01 0.81
CA ALA A 85 -3.31 -1.26 1.52
C ALA A 85 -4.75 -1.65 1.86
N GLN A 86 -5.57 -0.68 2.28
CA GLN A 86 -6.97 -0.93 2.56
C GLN A 86 -7.70 -1.40 1.31
N ARG A 87 -7.43 -0.74 0.17
CA ARG A 87 -8.01 -1.15 -1.12
C ARG A 87 -7.56 -2.54 -1.51
N ALA A 88 -6.28 -2.86 -1.28
CA ALA A 88 -5.77 -4.20 -1.56
C ALA A 88 -6.43 -5.26 -0.70
N ARG A 89 -6.70 -4.96 0.57
CA ARG A 89 -7.39 -5.88 1.45
C ARG A 89 -8.83 -6.13 1.00
N ILE A 90 -9.48 -5.10 0.50
CA ILE A 90 -10.83 -5.23 -0.06
C ILE A 90 -10.80 -6.13 -1.28
N LEU A 91 -9.84 -5.93 -2.19
CA LEU A 91 -9.70 -6.79 -3.36
C LEU A 91 -9.43 -8.24 -2.96
N LYS A 92 -8.58 -8.44 -1.98
CA LYS A 92 -8.28 -9.78 -1.49
C LYS A 92 -9.52 -10.46 -0.95
N ALA A 93 -10.35 -9.73 -0.20
CA ALA A 93 -11.59 -10.27 0.32
C ALA A 93 -12.56 -10.62 -0.81
N LEU A 94 -12.65 -9.77 -1.83
CA LEU A 94 -13.53 -10.00 -2.96
C LEU A 94 -13.10 -11.18 -3.83
N ARG A 95 -11.83 -11.55 -3.80
CA ARG A 95 -11.38 -12.72 -4.54
C ARG A 95 -11.90 -14.02 -3.97
N LYS A 96 -12.38 -13.99 -2.74
CA LYS A 96 -13.02 -15.15 -2.12
C LYS A 96 -14.47 -15.31 -2.57
N GLY A 97 -15.06 -14.29 -3.15
CA GLY A 97 -16.42 -14.32 -3.65
C GLY A 97 -17.07 -12.95 -3.57
N PRO A 98 -18.24 -12.79 -4.23
CA PRO A 98 -18.95 -11.51 -4.20
C PRO A 98 -19.31 -11.10 -2.78
N ALA A 99 -19.29 -9.80 -2.52
CA ALA A 99 -19.59 -9.27 -1.19
C ALA A 99 -20.17 -7.88 -1.28
N SER A 100 -21.04 -7.56 -0.30
CA SER A 100 -21.60 -6.23 -0.14
C SER A 100 -20.63 -5.34 0.63
N VAL A 101 -20.89 -4.03 0.62
CA VAL A 101 -20.11 -3.08 1.41
C VAL A 101 -20.12 -3.46 2.89
N LYS A 102 -21.27 -3.83 3.41
CA LYS A 102 -21.40 -4.20 4.82
C LYS A 102 -20.55 -5.43 5.17
N LYS A 103 -20.56 -6.42 4.30
CA LYS A 103 -19.79 -7.63 4.50
C LYS A 103 -18.29 -7.33 4.43
N LEU A 104 -17.88 -6.50 3.47
CA LEU A 104 -16.49 -6.10 3.33
C LEU A 104 -16.03 -5.29 4.55
N ALA A 105 -16.88 -4.40 5.07
CA ALA A 105 -16.53 -3.61 6.24
C ALA A 105 -16.16 -4.50 7.42
N LYS A 106 -16.92 -5.57 7.63
CA LYS A 106 -16.62 -6.53 8.69
C LYS A 106 -15.33 -7.29 8.40
N ALA A 107 -15.12 -7.68 7.15
CA ALA A 107 -13.97 -8.49 6.77
C ALA A 107 -12.65 -7.72 6.91
N VAL A 108 -12.65 -6.42 6.58
CA VAL A 108 -11.42 -5.64 6.58
C VAL A 108 -11.30 -4.69 7.78
N GLY A 109 -12.32 -4.62 8.63
CA GLY A 109 -12.27 -3.80 9.83
C GLY A 109 -12.37 -2.30 9.58
N LEU A 110 -13.15 -1.90 8.58
CA LEU A 110 -13.37 -0.50 8.26
C LEU A 110 -14.85 -0.15 8.42
N ALA A 111 -15.13 1.14 8.56
CA ALA A 111 -16.51 1.60 8.56
C ALA A 111 -17.09 1.49 7.14
N PRO A 112 -18.39 1.17 7.01
CA PRO A 112 -19.01 1.06 5.68
C PRO A 112 -18.79 2.25 4.75
N PRO A 113 -18.88 3.52 5.22
CA PRO A 113 -18.60 4.66 4.32
C PRO A 113 -17.18 4.65 3.78
N GLU A 114 -16.21 4.20 4.57
CA GLU A 114 -14.82 4.10 4.11
C GLU A 114 -14.69 3.03 3.02
N VAL A 115 -15.33 1.88 3.24
CA VAL A 115 -15.34 0.81 2.25
C VAL A 115 -15.95 1.31 0.95
N LEU A 116 -17.06 2.01 1.05
CA LEU A 116 -17.73 2.53 -0.15
C LEU A 116 -16.83 3.48 -0.92
N THR A 117 -16.10 4.34 -0.21
CA THR A 117 -15.15 5.27 -0.84
C THR A 117 -14.09 4.49 -1.63
N HIS A 118 -13.57 3.42 -1.04
CA HIS A 118 -12.58 2.59 -1.71
C HIS A 118 -13.18 1.84 -2.89
N ILE A 119 -14.40 1.34 -2.75
CA ILE A 119 -15.09 0.65 -3.84
C ILE A 119 -15.27 1.59 -5.04
N VAL A 120 -15.66 2.84 -4.79
CA VAL A 120 -15.82 3.83 -5.86
C VAL A 120 -14.49 4.02 -6.61
N GLU A 121 -13.41 4.17 -5.88
CA GLU A 121 -12.10 4.34 -6.49
C GLU A 121 -11.66 3.09 -7.27
N LEU A 122 -11.88 1.91 -6.70
CA LEU A 122 -11.52 0.65 -7.36
C LEU A 122 -12.35 0.42 -8.61
N ARG A 123 -13.62 0.83 -8.61
CA ARG A 123 -14.45 0.77 -9.82
C ARG A 123 -13.91 1.70 -10.88
N ARG A 124 -13.50 2.90 -10.49
CA ARG A 124 -12.91 3.86 -11.41
C ARG A 124 -11.65 3.30 -12.06
N ARG A 125 -10.91 2.48 -11.34
CA ARG A 125 -9.68 1.82 -11.84
C ARG A 125 -9.95 0.50 -12.56
N ASN A 126 -11.21 0.13 -12.72
CA ASN A 126 -11.60 -1.16 -13.32
C ASN A 126 -11.05 -2.37 -12.56
N ARG A 127 -10.95 -2.25 -11.25
CA ARG A 127 -10.50 -3.35 -10.40
C ARG A 127 -11.66 -4.02 -9.66
N VAL A 128 -12.83 -3.39 -9.66
CA VAL A 128 -14.04 -3.90 -9.02
C VAL A 128 -15.21 -3.61 -9.93
N ALA A 129 -16.17 -4.53 -9.97
CA ALA A 129 -17.40 -4.34 -10.72
C ALA A 129 -18.59 -4.72 -9.84
N LEU A 130 -19.74 -4.17 -10.17
CA LEU A 130 -20.99 -4.59 -9.56
C LEU A 130 -21.32 -6.00 -10.04
N HIS A 131 -21.58 -6.90 -9.10
CA HIS A 131 -21.93 -8.28 -9.44
C HIS A 131 -23.42 -8.39 -9.68
N HIS A 132 -24.21 -8.12 -8.65
CA HIS A 132 -25.67 -8.03 -8.78
C HIS A 132 -26.24 -7.38 -7.53
N ILE A 133 -27.52 -7.11 -7.56
CA ILE A 133 -28.24 -6.52 -6.42
C ILE A 133 -29.12 -7.59 -5.79
N GLU A 134 -28.88 -7.84 -4.51
CA GLU A 134 -29.58 -8.85 -3.73
C GLU A 134 -30.43 -8.14 -2.68
N GLU A 135 -31.74 -8.24 -2.78
CA GLU A 135 -32.64 -7.60 -1.81
C GLU A 135 -32.27 -6.14 -1.56
N HIS A 136 -32.11 -5.39 -2.65
CA HIS A 136 -31.73 -3.97 -2.63
C HIS A 136 -30.30 -3.70 -2.16
N THR A 137 -29.50 -4.74 -1.97
CA THR A 137 -28.12 -4.60 -1.53
C THR A 137 -27.19 -4.98 -2.68
N PRO A 138 -26.35 -4.04 -3.17
CA PRO A 138 -25.40 -4.38 -4.23
C PRO A 138 -24.26 -5.22 -3.70
N THR A 139 -23.83 -6.17 -4.51
CA THR A 139 -22.64 -6.97 -4.25
C THR A 139 -21.61 -6.70 -5.34
N TYR A 140 -20.35 -6.85 -5.01
CA TYR A 140 -19.24 -6.49 -5.88
C TYR A 140 -18.30 -7.66 -6.06
N ILE A 141 -17.57 -7.67 -7.16
CA ILE A 141 -16.54 -8.68 -7.44
C ILE A 141 -15.23 -7.99 -7.80
N ALA A 142 -14.12 -8.68 -7.59
CA ALA A 142 -12.81 -8.20 -8.00
C ALA A 142 -12.58 -8.55 -9.46
N LEU A 143 -11.96 -7.63 -10.19
CA LEU A 143 -11.54 -7.84 -11.57
C LEU A 143 -10.04 -8.04 -11.64
N SER A 144 -9.59 -8.76 -12.65
CA SER A 144 -8.16 -8.97 -12.87
C SER A 144 -7.48 -7.67 -13.29
N PRO A 145 -6.18 -7.53 -12.99
CA PRO A 145 -5.43 -6.39 -13.51
C PRO A 145 -5.54 -6.34 -15.03
N GLY A 146 -5.70 -5.15 -15.58
CA GLY A 146 -5.89 -4.98 -17.01
C GLY A 146 -7.35 -4.88 -17.43
N GLY A 147 -8.27 -4.97 -16.47
CA GLY A 147 -9.68 -4.72 -16.73
C GLY A 147 -10.45 -5.81 -17.44
N LYS A 148 -9.87 -6.99 -17.55
CA LYS A 148 -10.59 -8.14 -18.11
C LYS A 148 -11.21 -8.91 -16.98
N GLY A 149 -12.50 -8.82 -16.89
CA GLY A 149 -13.25 -9.46 -15.82
C GLY A 149 -13.48 -10.91 -16.01
#